data_a777a52dbaa336f55c7bbd5af16a2ccc
#
_entry.id   a777a52dbaa336f55c7bbd5af16a2ccc
#
_cell.length_a   1.000
_cell.length_b   1.000
_cell.length_c   1.000
_cell.angle_alpha   90.00
_cell.angle_beta   90.00
_cell.angle_gamma   90.00
#
_symmetry.space_group_name_H-M   'P 1'
#
loop_
_entity.id
_entity.type
_entity.pdbx_description
1 polymer ?
#
loop_
_entity_poly.entity_id
_entity_poly.type
_entity_poly.pdbx_seq_one_letter_code
_entity_poly.pdbx_strand_id
1 'polypeptide(L)'
;LGRAADRVWHAARLYHPGKVPLLVLSGGVVRAGDGSEAEAMRSLLLALGVPNSVIWLEEQSTNTQGNVAQTVALLRSRDLHRPLLVTSALHMPRARAEFERAGAEVTPAPTDFEVIDQPQDFLQWLPSSDALEGSGRAFKELLGRLLLQLQGQLGR
;
A
#
# COMPACT_ATOMS: atom_id res chain seq x y z
N LEU A 1 11.64 -7.26 1.98
CA LEU A 1 10.30 -6.83 1.49
C LEU A 1 9.15 -7.64 2.12
N GLY A 2 9.35 -8.91 2.53
CA GLY A 2 8.30 -9.71 3.15
C GLY A 2 6.97 -9.63 2.35
N ARG A 3 5.86 -9.37 3.08
CA ARG A 3 4.51 -9.25 2.49
C ARG A 3 4.32 -8.08 1.52
N ALA A 4 5.21 -7.10 1.48
CA ALA A 4 5.16 -6.02 0.49
C ALA A 4 5.54 -6.51 -0.92
N ALA A 5 6.13 -7.70 -1.07
CA ALA A 5 6.52 -8.25 -2.36
C ALA A 5 5.32 -8.44 -3.31
N ASP A 6 4.16 -8.86 -2.80
CA ASP A 6 2.95 -9.06 -3.60
C ASP A 6 2.46 -7.77 -4.26
N ARG A 7 2.58 -6.62 -3.56
CA ARG A 7 2.23 -5.31 -4.10
C ARG A 7 3.14 -4.92 -5.24
N VAL A 8 4.45 -5.17 -5.08
CA VAL A 8 5.45 -4.88 -6.12
C VAL A 8 5.24 -5.77 -7.34
N TRP A 9 4.99 -7.05 -7.13
CA TRP A 9 4.64 -8.00 -8.19
C TRP A 9 3.37 -7.56 -8.94
N HIS A 10 2.33 -7.15 -8.22
CA HIS A 10 1.10 -6.68 -8.84
C HIS A 10 1.32 -5.38 -9.64
N ALA A 11 2.13 -4.44 -9.13
CA ALA A 11 2.50 -3.23 -9.86
C ALA A 11 3.24 -3.56 -11.17
N ALA A 12 4.19 -4.49 -11.15
CA ALA A 12 4.88 -4.96 -12.36
C ALA A 12 3.89 -5.58 -13.38
N ARG A 13 2.91 -6.36 -12.92
CA ARG A 13 1.83 -6.92 -13.76
C ARG A 13 0.90 -5.87 -14.37
N LEU A 14 0.79 -4.71 -13.77
CA LEU A 14 0.05 -3.58 -14.37
C LEU A 14 0.91 -2.83 -15.39
N TYR A 15 2.22 -2.75 -15.16
CA TYR A 15 3.15 -2.05 -16.04
C TYR A 15 3.41 -2.82 -17.34
N HIS A 16 3.78 -4.10 -17.28
CA HIS A 16 4.19 -4.88 -18.46
C HIS A 16 3.17 -4.93 -19.61
N PRO A 17 1.87 -5.09 -19.38
CA PRO A 17 0.88 -5.00 -20.44
C PRO A 17 0.51 -3.57 -20.85
N GLY A 18 1.25 -2.55 -20.37
CA GLY A 18 1.04 -1.15 -20.71
C GLY A 18 -0.20 -0.51 -20.09
N LYS A 19 -0.75 -1.09 -19.00
CA LYS A 19 -1.91 -0.52 -18.29
C LYS A 19 -1.57 0.78 -17.55
N VAL A 20 -0.31 0.91 -17.14
CA VAL A 20 0.23 2.11 -16.49
C VAL A 20 1.58 2.47 -17.10
N PRO A 21 1.87 3.76 -17.36
CA PRO A 21 3.14 4.18 -17.96
C PRO A 21 4.23 4.42 -16.91
N LEU A 22 3.89 4.52 -15.63
CA LEU A 22 4.76 4.99 -14.56
C LEU A 22 4.38 4.32 -13.24
N LEU A 23 5.36 4.08 -12.38
CA LEU A 23 5.19 3.58 -11.03
C LEU A 23 5.72 4.58 -10.00
N VAL A 24 4.92 4.91 -9.01
CA VAL A 24 5.33 5.70 -7.84
C VAL A 24 5.40 4.77 -6.63
N LEU A 25 6.56 4.67 -6.02
CA LEU A 25 6.81 3.86 -4.85
C LEU A 25 6.91 4.78 -3.64
N SER A 26 6.01 4.60 -2.69
CA SER A 26 6.00 5.41 -1.46
C SER A 26 6.32 4.54 -0.26
N GLY A 27 7.35 4.92 0.47
CA GLY A 27 7.81 4.23 1.67
C GLY A 27 9.14 4.78 2.15
N GLY A 28 9.12 5.42 3.31
CA GLY A 28 10.31 6.03 3.90
C GLY A 28 11.21 5.03 4.64
N VAL A 29 12.17 5.58 5.38
CA VAL A 29 13.12 4.82 6.19
C VAL A 29 12.45 4.39 7.50
N VAL A 30 12.40 3.07 7.76
CA VAL A 30 11.79 2.51 8.98
C VAL A 30 12.75 2.56 10.16
N ARG A 31 14.05 2.38 9.91
CA ARG A 31 15.11 2.42 10.94
C ARG A 31 16.31 3.19 10.42
N ALA A 32 16.93 3.96 11.29
CA ALA A 32 18.18 4.66 10.95
C ALA A 32 19.26 3.63 10.55
N GLY A 33 19.82 3.81 9.35
CA GLY A 33 20.84 2.90 8.78
C GLY A 33 20.31 1.85 7.80
N ASP A 34 19.00 1.63 7.75
CA ASP A 34 18.37 0.83 6.69
C ASP A 34 18.02 1.75 5.49
N GLY A 35 18.01 1.17 4.30
CA GLY A 35 17.46 1.86 3.12
C GLY A 35 15.94 2.07 3.26
N SER A 36 15.38 2.91 2.39
CA SER A 36 13.93 3.14 2.38
C SER A 36 13.16 1.90 1.88
N GLU A 37 11.88 1.79 2.30
CA GLU A 37 11.00 0.76 1.73
C GLU A 37 10.81 0.98 0.22
N ALA A 38 10.75 2.23 -0.23
CA ALA A 38 10.63 2.57 -1.64
C ALA A 38 11.83 2.07 -2.45
N GLU A 39 13.06 2.20 -1.92
CA GLU A 39 14.27 1.70 -2.57
C GLU A 39 14.30 0.16 -2.64
N ALA A 40 13.86 -0.52 -1.58
CA ALA A 40 13.73 -1.97 -1.59
C ALA A 40 12.68 -2.46 -2.62
N MET A 41 11.56 -1.74 -2.76
CA MET A 41 10.57 -2.01 -3.81
C MET A 41 11.12 -1.75 -5.21
N ARG A 42 11.89 -0.68 -5.40
CA ARG A 42 12.56 -0.37 -6.67
C ARG A 42 13.49 -1.52 -7.10
N SER A 43 14.31 -1.99 -6.19
CA SER A 43 15.25 -3.09 -6.46
C SER A 43 14.51 -4.34 -6.96
N LEU A 44 13.34 -4.67 -6.39
CA LEU A 44 12.53 -5.79 -6.86
C LEU A 44 11.92 -5.51 -8.24
N LEU A 45 11.39 -4.30 -8.49
CA LEU A 45 10.84 -3.94 -9.81
C LEU A 45 11.89 -4.03 -10.92
N LEU A 46 13.13 -3.58 -10.64
CA LEU A 46 14.25 -3.71 -11.58
C LEU A 46 14.55 -5.17 -11.89
N ALA A 47 14.55 -6.04 -10.87
CA ALA A 47 14.73 -7.48 -11.04
C ALA A 47 13.57 -8.13 -11.84
N LEU A 48 12.37 -7.54 -11.80
CA LEU A 48 11.21 -7.95 -12.60
C LEU A 48 11.20 -7.33 -14.01
N GLY A 49 12.26 -6.63 -14.42
CA GLY A 49 12.40 -6.07 -15.75
C GLY A 49 11.70 -4.73 -15.98
N VAL A 50 11.28 -4.03 -14.93
CA VAL A 50 10.72 -2.67 -15.03
C VAL A 50 11.88 -1.67 -15.14
N PRO A 51 11.93 -0.81 -16.18
CA PRO A 51 13.02 0.15 -16.35
C PRO A 51 13.05 1.20 -15.23
N ASN A 52 14.25 1.58 -14.80
CA ASN A 52 14.40 2.61 -13.75
C ASN A 52 13.79 3.97 -14.14
N SER A 53 13.75 4.29 -15.42
CA SER A 53 13.22 5.56 -15.94
C SER A 53 11.73 5.78 -15.69
N VAL A 54 10.97 4.70 -15.41
CA VAL A 54 9.53 4.75 -15.14
C VAL A 54 9.20 4.57 -13.66
N ILE A 55 10.21 4.55 -12.78
CA ILE A 55 10.05 4.36 -11.34
C ILE A 55 10.40 5.67 -10.64
N TRP A 56 9.46 6.19 -9.85
CA TRP A 56 9.67 7.34 -8.99
C TRP A 56 9.55 6.94 -7.53
N LEU A 57 10.39 7.52 -6.68
CA LEU A 57 10.43 7.22 -5.26
C LEU A 57 9.88 8.39 -4.44
N GLU A 58 9.10 8.06 -3.42
CA GLU A 58 8.75 8.92 -2.32
C GLU A 58 9.31 8.27 -1.04
N GLU A 59 10.31 8.89 -0.43
CA GLU A 59 11.11 8.32 0.67
C GLU A 59 11.10 9.19 1.94
N GLN A 60 10.43 10.35 1.90
CA GLN A 60 10.49 11.33 2.99
C GLN A 60 9.50 11.06 4.12
N SER A 61 8.54 10.21 3.87
CA SER A 61 7.49 9.91 4.81
C SER A 61 7.95 8.93 5.90
N THR A 62 7.46 9.15 7.11
CA THR A 62 7.75 8.32 8.28
C THR A 62 6.51 7.55 8.78
N ASN A 63 5.35 7.78 8.18
CA ASN A 63 4.09 7.14 8.52
C ASN A 63 3.10 7.18 7.34
N THR A 64 1.99 6.45 7.45
CA THR A 64 1.01 6.30 6.36
C THR A 64 0.42 7.64 5.91
N GLN A 65 0.13 8.58 6.82
CA GLN A 65 -0.41 9.89 6.45
C GLN A 65 0.62 10.72 5.69
N GLY A 66 1.88 10.67 6.12
CA GLY A 66 3.00 11.28 5.41
C GLY A 66 3.17 10.71 4.02
N ASN A 67 3.11 9.37 3.87
CA ASN A 67 3.16 8.70 2.57
C ASN A 67 2.09 9.27 1.62
N VAL A 68 0.85 9.37 2.07
CA VAL A 68 -0.25 9.90 1.24
C VAL A 68 0.00 11.36 0.88
N ALA A 69 0.32 12.22 1.85
CA ALA A 69 0.53 13.65 1.62
C ALA A 69 1.66 13.91 0.61
N GLN A 70 2.80 13.24 0.79
CA GLN A 70 3.96 13.40 -0.10
C GLN A 70 3.69 12.79 -1.50
N THR A 71 3.02 11.63 -1.56
CA THR A 71 2.63 11.04 -2.84
C THR A 71 1.67 11.95 -3.60
N VAL A 72 0.67 12.52 -2.95
CA VAL A 72 -0.29 13.44 -3.58
C VAL A 72 0.43 14.71 -4.06
N ALA A 73 1.36 15.26 -3.28
CA ALA A 73 2.17 16.40 -3.69
C ALA A 73 3.01 16.08 -4.94
N LEU A 74 3.66 14.91 -4.96
CA LEU A 74 4.43 14.43 -6.11
C LEU A 74 3.55 14.27 -7.35
N LEU A 75 2.38 13.64 -7.23
CA LEU A 75 1.44 13.46 -8.34
C LEU A 75 0.97 14.80 -8.91
N ARG A 76 0.61 15.75 -8.05
CA ARG A 76 0.19 17.10 -8.46
C ARG A 76 1.30 17.88 -9.16
N SER A 77 2.53 17.79 -8.66
CA SER A 77 3.68 18.48 -9.27
C SER A 77 4.00 17.99 -10.69
N ARG A 78 3.46 16.85 -11.08
CA ARG A 78 3.68 16.19 -12.37
C ARG A 78 2.40 16.07 -13.22
N ASP A 79 1.32 16.74 -12.81
CA ASP A 79 0.03 16.76 -13.51
C ASP A 79 -0.60 15.35 -13.67
N LEU A 80 -0.41 14.50 -12.67
CA LEU A 80 -0.96 13.14 -12.65
C LEU A 80 -2.22 13.07 -11.79
N HIS A 81 -3.37 12.85 -12.42
CA HIS A 81 -4.68 13.01 -11.77
C HIS A 81 -5.45 11.72 -11.51
N ARG A 82 -5.03 10.59 -12.08
CA ARG A 82 -5.78 9.33 -12.00
C ARG A 82 -4.88 8.14 -11.64
N PRO A 83 -4.29 8.12 -10.45
CA PRO A 83 -3.42 7.04 -10.06
C PRO A 83 -4.20 5.76 -9.76
N LEU A 84 -3.61 4.60 -10.09
CA LEU A 84 -4.01 3.31 -9.56
C LEU A 84 -3.33 3.11 -8.20
N LEU A 85 -4.12 2.87 -7.16
CA LEU A 85 -3.61 2.59 -5.82
C LEU A 85 -3.43 1.09 -5.63
N VAL A 86 -2.18 0.64 -5.54
CA VAL A 86 -1.83 -0.76 -5.28
C VAL A 86 -1.50 -0.94 -3.81
N THR A 87 -2.30 -1.71 -3.11
CA THR A 87 -2.04 -2.12 -1.71
C THR A 87 -2.81 -3.41 -1.39
N SER A 88 -2.61 -4.00 -0.21
CA SER A 88 -3.37 -5.19 0.19
C SER A 88 -4.86 -4.91 0.28
N ALA A 89 -5.68 -5.92 -0.02
CA ALA A 89 -7.14 -5.80 0.04
C ALA A 89 -7.61 -5.35 1.44
N LEU A 90 -6.97 -5.85 2.50
CA LEU A 90 -7.26 -5.46 3.88
C LEU A 90 -7.00 -3.97 4.14
N HIS A 91 -5.89 -3.42 3.62
CA HIS A 91 -5.49 -2.02 3.81
C HIS A 91 -6.22 -1.06 2.87
N MET A 92 -6.70 -1.52 1.72
CA MET A 92 -7.26 -0.69 0.63
C MET A 92 -8.33 0.31 1.10
N PRO A 93 -9.33 -0.06 1.93
CA PRO A 93 -10.38 0.89 2.33
C PRO A 93 -9.82 2.09 3.11
N ARG A 94 -8.84 1.85 4.00
CA ARG A 94 -8.20 2.93 4.78
C ARG A 94 -7.32 3.80 3.90
N ALA A 95 -6.48 3.19 3.08
CA ALA A 95 -5.60 3.92 2.18
C ALA A 95 -6.39 4.83 1.21
N ARG A 96 -7.48 4.30 0.60
CA ARG A 96 -8.36 5.08 -0.27
C ARG A 96 -8.93 6.30 0.46
N ALA A 97 -9.47 6.11 1.68
CA ALA A 97 -10.03 7.21 2.47
C ALA A 97 -8.97 8.29 2.80
N GLU A 98 -7.73 7.91 3.04
CA GLU A 98 -6.62 8.84 3.27
C GLU A 98 -6.29 9.66 2.02
N PHE A 99 -6.25 9.04 0.83
CA PHE A 99 -6.07 9.75 -0.45
C PHE A 99 -7.22 10.70 -0.75
N GLU A 100 -8.48 10.29 -0.56
CA GLU A 100 -9.66 11.12 -0.75
C GLU A 100 -9.62 12.36 0.18
N ARG A 101 -9.20 12.20 1.44
CA ARG A 101 -9.00 13.33 2.38
C ARG A 101 -7.88 14.27 1.96
N ALA A 102 -6.84 13.77 1.32
CA ALA A 102 -5.77 14.57 0.75
C ALA A 102 -6.18 15.23 -0.59
N GLY A 103 -7.42 15.03 -1.03
CA GLY A 103 -7.96 15.62 -2.25
C GLY A 103 -7.45 14.94 -3.53
N ALA A 104 -7.15 13.65 -3.46
CA ALA A 104 -6.77 12.84 -4.60
C ALA A 104 -7.74 11.67 -4.77
N GLU A 105 -8.37 11.57 -5.94
CA GLU A 105 -9.16 10.42 -6.33
C GLU A 105 -8.25 9.33 -6.87
N VAL A 106 -8.39 8.10 -6.33
CA VAL A 106 -7.58 6.95 -6.73
C VAL A 106 -8.46 5.80 -7.22
N THR A 107 -7.99 5.07 -8.22
CA THR A 107 -8.62 3.83 -8.65
C THR A 107 -7.99 2.67 -7.87
N PRO A 108 -8.75 1.89 -7.09
CA PRO A 108 -8.21 0.79 -6.31
C PRO A 108 -7.75 -0.37 -7.22
N ALA A 109 -6.55 -0.87 -6.95
CA ALA A 109 -5.98 -2.08 -7.54
C ALA A 109 -5.48 -3.00 -6.42
N PRO A 110 -6.39 -3.65 -5.67
CA PRO A 110 -6.05 -4.44 -4.51
C PRO A 110 -5.28 -5.71 -4.88
N THR A 111 -4.40 -6.13 -3.98
CA THR A 111 -3.66 -7.39 -4.02
C THR A 111 -3.64 -8.03 -2.64
N ASP A 112 -2.91 -9.13 -2.47
CA ASP A 112 -2.76 -9.79 -1.17
C ASP A 112 -4.13 -10.07 -0.53
N PHE A 113 -4.98 -10.81 -1.27
CA PHE A 113 -6.27 -11.27 -0.78
C PHE A 113 -6.02 -12.47 0.13
N GLU A 114 -6.18 -12.26 1.42
CA GLU A 114 -6.11 -13.34 2.42
C GLU A 114 -7.43 -14.13 2.42
N VAL A 115 -7.73 -14.81 1.32
CA VAL A 115 -8.87 -15.74 1.25
C VAL A 115 -8.36 -17.14 1.58
N ILE A 116 -8.74 -17.63 2.74
CA ILE A 116 -8.51 -19.02 3.11
C ILE A 116 -9.74 -19.81 2.68
N ASP A 117 -9.77 -20.23 1.42
CA ASP A 117 -10.74 -21.20 0.95
C ASP A 117 -10.19 -22.60 1.23
N GLN A 118 -10.14 -22.97 2.50
CA GLN A 118 -9.74 -24.29 2.95
C GLN A 118 -10.98 -25.07 3.39
N PRO A 119 -11.05 -26.39 3.12
CA PRO A 119 -12.08 -27.25 3.71
C PRO A 119 -12.10 -27.04 5.22
N GLN A 120 -13.27 -26.90 5.80
CA GLN A 120 -13.39 -26.73 7.25
C GLN A 120 -12.87 -27.99 7.96
N ASP A 121 -11.67 -27.89 8.52
CA ASP A 121 -11.08 -28.91 9.38
C ASP A 121 -11.14 -28.42 10.83
N PHE A 122 -11.34 -29.35 11.78
CA PHE A 122 -11.37 -29.02 13.22
C PHE A 122 -10.07 -28.35 13.69
N LEU A 123 -8.94 -28.56 13.00
CA LEU A 123 -7.66 -27.93 13.28
C LEU A 123 -7.71 -26.38 13.14
N GLN A 124 -8.66 -25.85 12.39
CA GLN A 124 -8.86 -24.40 12.27
C GLN A 124 -9.35 -23.75 13.57
N TRP A 125 -9.90 -24.53 14.48
CA TRP A 125 -10.32 -24.06 15.80
C TRP A 125 -9.17 -24.01 16.81
N LEU A 126 -8.01 -24.55 16.45
CA LEU A 126 -6.81 -24.45 17.30
C LEU A 126 -6.18 -23.07 17.16
N PRO A 127 -5.73 -22.46 18.27
CA PRO A 127 -4.97 -21.21 18.21
C PRO A 127 -3.73 -21.37 17.35
N SER A 128 -3.57 -20.51 16.35
CA SER A 128 -2.37 -20.44 15.51
C SER A 128 -1.76 -19.05 15.56
N SER A 129 -0.44 -18.96 15.43
CA SER A 129 0.29 -17.68 15.37
C SER A 129 -0.19 -16.83 14.20
N ASP A 130 -0.48 -17.46 13.06
CA ASP A 130 -0.93 -16.77 11.85
C ASP A 130 -2.33 -16.18 12.01
N ALA A 131 -3.24 -16.92 12.67
CA ALA A 131 -4.58 -16.42 12.98
C ALA A 131 -4.53 -15.22 13.95
N LEU A 132 -3.64 -15.27 14.95
CA LEU A 132 -3.45 -14.17 15.90
C LEU A 132 -2.87 -12.94 15.20
N GLU A 133 -1.86 -13.12 14.35
CA GLU A 133 -1.26 -12.03 13.58
C GLU A 133 -2.29 -11.42 12.59
N GLY A 134 -3.06 -12.25 11.90
CA GLY A 134 -4.16 -11.82 11.00
C GLY A 134 -5.20 -11.00 11.76
N SER A 135 -5.65 -11.47 12.93
CA SER A 135 -6.59 -10.75 13.79
C SER A 135 -6.03 -9.42 14.27
N GLY A 136 -4.77 -9.37 14.67
CA GLY A 136 -4.09 -8.13 15.08
C GLY A 136 -4.03 -7.10 13.95
N ARG A 137 -3.78 -7.54 12.71
CA ARG A 137 -3.77 -6.67 11.53
C ARG A 137 -5.17 -6.14 11.20
N ALA A 138 -6.18 -7.01 11.20
CA ALA A 138 -7.56 -6.61 10.96
C ALA A 138 -8.04 -5.58 12.00
N PHE A 139 -7.69 -5.80 13.27
CA PHE A 139 -8.00 -4.86 14.35
C PHE A 139 -7.30 -3.51 14.18
N LYS A 140 -6.02 -3.50 13.80
CA LYS A 140 -5.27 -2.27 13.51
C LYS A 140 -5.91 -1.47 12.37
N GLU A 141 -6.34 -2.13 11.29
CA GLU A 141 -7.01 -1.47 10.17
C GLU A 141 -8.40 -0.93 10.57
N LEU A 142 -9.16 -1.68 11.38
CA LEU A 142 -10.45 -1.25 11.90
C LEU A 142 -10.31 0.01 12.77
N LEU A 143 -9.36 0.01 13.71
CA LEU A 143 -9.07 1.18 14.55
C LEU A 143 -8.58 2.37 13.72
N GLY A 144 -7.71 2.15 12.73
CA GLY A 144 -7.24 3.19 11.84
C GLY A 144 -8.38 3.86 11.07
N ARG A 145 -9.34 3.07 10.59
CA ARG A 145 -10.54 3.59 9.91
C ARG A 145 -11.44 4.37 10.86
N LEU A 146 -11.66 3.87 12.07
CA LEU A 146 -12.46 4.56 13.09
C LEU A 146 -11.85 5.91 13.45
N LEU A 147 -10.54 5.97 13.68
CA LEU A 147 -9.83 7.22 13.97
C LEU A 147 -9.96 8.23 12.82
N LEU A 148 -9.85 7.78 11.57
CA LEU A 148 -10.08 8.63 10.41
C LEU A 148 -11.48 9.22 10.42
N GLN A 149 -12.51 8.41 10.67
CA GLN A 149 -13.90 8.89 10.73
C GLN A 149 -14.10 9.94 11.83
N LEU A 150 -13.57 9.70 13.03
CA LEU A 150 -13.67 10.64 14.16
C LEU A 150 -12.96 11.96 13.86
N GLN A 151 -11.77 11.93 13.29
CA GLN A 151 -11.04 13.14 12.87
C GLN A 151 -11.79 13.94 11.80
N GLY A 152 -12.51 13.26 10.90
CA GLY A 152 -13.36 13.90 9.90
C GLY A 152 -14.60 14.57 10.48
N GLN A 153 -15.09 14.14 11.64
CA GLN A 153 -16.23 14.76 12.34
C GLN A 153 -15.79 15.96 13.20
N LEU A 154 -14.57 15.94 13.76
CA LEU A 154 -14.05 17.01 14.60
C LEU A 154 -13.49 18.20 13.79
N GLY A 155 -13.27 18.03 12.49
CA GLY A 155 -12.75 19.09 11.59
C GLY A 155 -13.83 19.80 10.77
N ARG A 156 -15.12 19.58 11.10
CA ARG A 156 -16.26 20.31 10.55
C ARG A 156 -16.82 21.26 11.60
#